data_55d8723eb232b8c4e977709819d3f31e
#
_entry.id   55d8723eb232b8c4e977709819d3f31e
#
_cell.length_a   1.000
_cell.length_b   1.000
_cell.length_c   1.000
_cell.angle_alpha   90.00
_cell.angle_beta   90.00
_cell.angle_gamma   90.00
#
_symmetry.space_group_name_H-M   'P 1'
#
loop_
_entity.id
_entity.type
_entity.pdbx_description
1 polymer ?
#
loop_
_entity_poly.entity_id
_entity_poly.type
_entity_poly.pdbx_seq_one_letter_code
_entity_poly.pdbx_strand_id
1 'polypeptide(L)'
;CIYPSTRAAEETDLQCRTLAAELFGVPNPEQVVFTSSATHGLNIAIRTLVKPGGRVVISGYEHNAVTRPLHAIPGVEIAVADAPLFDREEMVRQFAQALETPADAVICTHVSNVFGCRLPVERIAALCRERGVPFVLDASQSAGTLPVDMAALGAAFIAMPGHKGLYGPQGTGLVLC
;
A
#
# COMPACT_ATOMS: atom_id res chain seq x y z
N CYS A 1 -24.47 23.54 -2.32
CA CYS A 1 -25.80 23.04 -1.93
C CYS A 1 -25.94 23.16 -0.42
N ILE A 2 -27.00 23.82 0.09
CA ILE A 2 -27.07 24.21 1.52
C ILE A 2 -28.20 23.44 2.24
N TYR A 3 -28.34 22.14 1.94
CA TYR A 3 -29.27 21.31 2.71
C TYR A 3 -28.57 20.80 3.98
N PRO A 4 -29.28 20.72 5.14
CA PRO A 4 -28.69 20.20 6.39
C PRO A 4 -28.10 18.79 6.25
N SER A 5 -28.73 17.93 5.47
CA SER A 5 -28.23 16.58 5.19
C SER A 5 -26.92 16.57 4.40
N THR A 6 -26.71 17.52 3.47
CA THR A 6 -25.46 17.64 2.71
C THR A 6 -24.33 18.08 3.62
N ARG A 7 -24.58 19.06 4.51
CA ARG A 7 -23.57 19.51 5.49
C ARG A 7 -23.17 18.37 6.43
N ALA A 8 -24.13 17.61 6.94
CA ALA A 8 -23.84 16.48 7.81
C ALA A 8 -23.00 15.40 7.10
N ALA A 9 -23.27 15.14 5.83
CA ALA A 9 -22.47 14.21 5.03
C ALA A 9 -21.04 14.73 4.80
N GLU A 10 -20.87 16.00 4.45
CA GLU A 10 -19.57 16.64 4.27
C GLU A 10 -18.76 16.66 5.57
N GLU A 11 -19.40 16.97 6.71
CA GLU A 11 -18.77 16.93 8.02
C GLU A 11 -18.31 15.52 8.40
N THR A 12 -19.11 14.49 8.11
CA THR A 12 -18.77 13.08 8.35
C THR A 12 -17.60 12.64 7.47
N ASP A 13 -17.61 13.00 6.19
CA ASP A 13 -16.50 12.70 5.25
C ASP A 13 -15.19 13.33 5.75
N LEU A 14 -15.21 14.62 6.07
CA LEU A 14 -14.04 15.33 6.54
C LEU A 14 -13.53 14.76 7.89
N GLN A 15 -14.42 14.45 8.81
CA GLN A 15 -14.06 13.86 10.09
C GLN A 15 -13.39 12.50 9.91
N CYS A 16 -13.93 11.65 9.03
CA CYS A 16 -13.34 10.34 8.76
C CYS A 16 -11.94 10.47 8.14
N ARG A 17 -11.75 11.38 7.18
CA ARG A 17 -10.43 11.66 6.59
C ARG A 17 -9.44 12.17 7.62
N THR A 18 -9.87 13.08 8.49
CA THR A 18 -9.02 13.65 9.54
C THR A 18 -8.56 12.57 10.52
N LEU A 19 -9.47 11.75 11.02
CA LEU A 19 -9.14 10.65 11.93
C LEU A 19 -8.22 9.60 11.27
N ALA A 20 -8.46 9.28 10.00
CA ALA A 20 -7.58 8.39 9.25
C ALA A 20 -6.19 9.00 9.02
N ALA A 21 -6.13 10.30 8.70
CA ALA A 21 -4.87 11.02 8.55
C ALA A 21 -4.05 11.02 9.85
N GLU A 22 -4.68 11.28 10.99
CA GLU A 22 -4.05 11.22 12.31
C GLU A 22 -3.56 9.79 12.63
N LEU A 23 -4.40 8.78 12.38
CA LEU A 23 -4.08 7.38 12.69
C LEU A 23 -2.89 6.84 11.88
N PHE A 24 -2.75 7.27 10.63
CA PHE A 24 -1.77 6.74 9.68
C PHE A 24 -0.62 7.70 9.35
N GLY A 25 -0.47 8.78 10.09
CA GLY A 25 0.63 9.73 9.89
C GLY A 25 0.58 10.42 8.51
N VAL A 26 -0.62 10.76 8.02
CA VAL A 26 -0.82 11.50 6.76
C VAL A 26 -0.89 12.98 7.07
N PRO A 27 -0.06 13.83 6.43
CA PRO A 27 0.01 15.26 6.76
C PRO A 27 -1.27 16.05 6.45
N ASN A 28 -1.99 15.64 5.41
CA ASN A 28 -3.19 16.34 4.94
C ASN A 28 -4.35 15.35 4.77
N PRO A 29 -5.53 15.56 5.40
CA PRO A 29 -6.71 14.73 5.22
C PRO A 29 -7.17 14.56 3.76
N GLU A 30 -6.86 15.51 2.87
CA GLU A 30 -7.15 15.39 1.43
C GLU A 30 -6.38 14.25 0.74
N GLN A 31 -5.28 13.80 1.34
CA GLN A 31 -4.49 12.65 0.89
C GLN A 31 -5.08 11.30 1.32
N VAL A 32 -6.18 11.31 2.05
CA VAL A 32 -6.97 10.13 2.40
C VAL A 32 -8.11 9.99 1.40
N VAL A 33 -8.07 8.98 0.56
CA VAL A 33 -9.04 8.76 -0.51
C VAL A 33 -9.87 7.51 -0.22
N PHE A 34 -11.20 7.65 -0.22
CA PHE A 34 -12.10 6.51 -0.06
C PHE A 34 -12.12 5.62 -1.30
N THR A 35 -12.09 4.33 -1.06
CA THR A 35 -12.19 3.29 -2.10
C THR A 35 -13.22 2.24 -1.69
N SER A 36 -13.62 1.39 -2.61
CA SER A 36 -14.54 0.27 -2.30
C SER A 36 -13.83 -0.92 -1.65
N SER A 37 -12.50 -0.96 -1.67
CA SER A 37 -11.68 -2.06 -1.13
C SER A 37 -10.18 -1.72 -1.21
N ALA A 38 -9.34 -2.48 -0.51
CA ALA A 38 -7.89 -2.42 -0.71
C ALA A 38 -7.49 -2.74 -2.17
N THR A 39 -8.17 -3.70 -2.80
CA THR A 39 -7.92 -4.05 -4.21
C THR A 39 -8.12 -2.85 -5.13
N HIS A 40 -9.15 -2.04 -4.90
CA HIS A 40 -9.38 -0.82 -5.66
C HIS A 40 -8.24 0.19 -5.43
N GLY A 41 -7.85 0.43 -4.17
CA GLY A 41 -6.72 1.31 -3.82
C GLY A 41 -5.39 0.86 -4.44
N LEU A 42 -5.07 -0.44 -4.36
CA LEU A 42 -3.88 -1.02 -4.98
C LEU A 42 -3.89 -0.86 -6.51
N ASN A 43 -5.04 -1.03 -7.16
CA ASN A 43 -5.16 -0.80 -8.61
C ASN A 43 -4.90 0.67 -8.98
N ILE A 44 -5.38 1.62 -8.16
CA ILE A 44 -5.09 3.04 -8.35
C ILE A 44 -3.56 3.27 -8.28
N ALA A 45 -2.91 2.82 -7.22
CA ALA A 45 -1.47 2.98 -7.02
C ALA A 45 -0.66 2.34 -8.17
N ILE A 46 -0.96 1.09 -8.50
CA ILE A 46 -0.27 0.34 -9.56
C ILE A 46 -0.38 1.07 -10.91
N ARG A 47 -1.59 1.45 -11.32
CA ARG A 47 -1.81 2.12 -12.61
C ARG A 47 -1.27 3.54 -12.67
N THR A 48 -1.10 4.18 -11.52
CA THR A 48 -0.46 5.49 -11.42
C THR A 48 1.04 5.40 -11.65
N LEU A 49 1.70 4.42 -11.06
CA LEU A 49 3.15 4.31 -11.01
C LEU A 49 3.72 3.46 -12.16
N VAL A 50 3.10 2.33 -12.47
CA VAL A 50 3.64 1.33 -13.41
C VAL A 50 3.02 1.50 -14.79
N LYS A 51 3.86 1.78 -15.79
CA LYS A 51 3.43 1.96 -17.18
C LYS A 51 3.70 0.68 -18.01
N PRO A 52 3.07 0.54 -19.20
CA PRO A 52 3.43 -0.52 -20.14
C PRO A 52 4.93 -0.56 -20.42
N GLY A 53 5.53 -1.74 -20.35
CA GLY A 53 6.98 -1.94 -20.49
C GLY A 53 7.81 -1.54 -19.28
N GLY A 54 7.18 -1.07 -18.22
CA GLY A 54 7.84 -0.69 -16.96
C GLY A 54 8.32 -1.89 -16.15
N ARG A 55 9.05 -1.63 -15.07
CA ARG A 55 9.58 -2.65 -14.16
C ARG A 55 9.09 -2.39 -12.73
N VAL A 56 8.65 -3.44 -12.05
CA VAL A 56 8.17 -3.38 -10.67
C VAL A 56 8.83 -4.48 -9.84
N VAL A 57 9.16 -4.15 -8.59
CA VAL A 57 9.65 -5.15 -7.61
C VAL A 57 8.54 -5.43 -6.61
N ILE A 58 8.26 -6.70 -6.37
CA ILE A 58 7.26 -7.16 -5.40
C ILE A 58 7.85 -8.22 -4.47
N SER A 59 7.22 -8.45 -3.32
CA SER A 59 7.57 -9.61 -2.50
C SER A 59 7.00 -10.90 -3.07
N GLY A 60 7.59 -12.06 -2.70
CA GLY A 60 7.02 -13.38 -3.01
C GLY A 60 5.72 -13.70 -2.26
N TYR A 61 5.25 -12.80 -1.38
CA TYR A 61 4.08 -13.00 -0.50
C TYR A 61 2.87 -12.14 -0.87
N GLU A 62 2.87 -11.54 -2.06
CA GLU A 62 1.81 -10.61 -2.46
C GLU A 62 0.47 -11.30 -2.68
N HIS A 63 -0.59 -10.58 -2.32
CA HIS A 63 -1.95 -10.99 -2.61
C HIS A 63 -2.28 -10.81 -4.11
N ASN A 64 -3.27 -11.57 -4.61
CA ASN A 64 -3.78 -11.43 -5.99
C ASN A 64 -4.23 -10.00 -6.37
N ALA A 65 -4.57 -9.18 -5.39
CA ALA A 65 -4.89 -7.76 -5.60
C ALA A 65 -3.70 -6.94 -6.15
N VAL A 66 -2.47 -7.44 -5.97
CA VAL A 66 -1.23 -6.86 -6.52
C VAL A 66 -0.82 -7.60 -7.80
N THR A 67 -0.73 -8.92 -7.76
CA THR A 67 -0.17 -9.69 -8.88
C THR A 67 -1.02 -9.65 -10.14
N ARG A 68 -2.35 -9.77 -10.00
CA ARG A 68 -3.25 -9.77 -11.18
C ARG A 68 -3.23 -8.45 -11.96
N PRO A 69 -3.38 -7.26 -11.35
CA PRO A 69 -3.31 -6.01 -12.11
C PRO A 69 -1.93 -5.77 -12.72
N LEU A 70 -0.83 -6.22 -12.11
CA LEU A 70 0.50 -6.14 -12.70
C LEU A 70 0.61 -7.00 -13.97
N HIS A 71 0.19 -8.26 -13.91
CA HIS A 71 0.19 -9.13 -15.10
C HIS A 71 -0.73 -8.64 -16.22
N ALA A 72 -1.67 -7.76 -15.94
CA ALA A 72 -2.54 -7.15 -16.93
C ALA A 72 -1.92 -5.93 -17.63
N ILE A 73 -0.75 -5.44 -17.19
CA ILE A 73 -0.03 -4.34 -17.82
C ILE A 73 0.85 -4.90 -18.95
N PRO A 74 0.69 -4.45 -20.20
CA PRO A 74 1.45 -4.98 -21.32
C PRO A 74 2.96 -4.77 -21.15
N GLY A 75 3.74 -5.85 -21.28
CA GLY A 75 5.20 -5.82 -21.27
C GLY A 75 5.84 -5.47 -19.92
N VAL A 76 5.08 -5.45 -18.81
CA VAL A 76 5.65 -5.17 -17.50
C VAL A 76 6.63 -6.28 -17.09
N GLU A 77 7.78 -5.90 -16.58
CA GLU A 77 8.73 -6.80 -15.91
C GLU A 77 8.43 -6.82 -14.42
N ILE A 78 8.13 -8.01 -13.88
CA ILE A 78 7.88 -8.21 -12.46
C ILE A 78 9.08 -8.93 -11.85
N ALA A 79 9.89 -8.22 -11.07
CA ALA A 79 10.95 -8.81 -10.28
C ALA A 79 10.41 -9.20 -8.90
N VAL A 80 10.59 -10.47 -8.54
CA VAL A 80 10.10 -10.99 -7.26
C VAL A 80 11.26 -11.11 -6.28
N ALA A 81 11.18 -10.37 -5.18
CA ALA A 81 12.05 -10.53 -4.02
C ALA A 81 11.48 -11.68 -3.17
N ASP A 82 12.08 -12.86 -3.30
CA ASP A 82 11.63 -14.07 -2.62
C ASP A 82 12.63 -14.48 -1.53
N ALA A 83 12.11 -14.89 -0.38
CA ALA A 83 12.90 -15.32 0.76
C ALA A 83 12.16 -16.42 1.53
N PRO A 84 12.87 -17.28 2.30
CA PRO A 84 12.22 -18.21 3.19
C PRO A 84 11.29 -17.52 4.19
N LEU A 85 10.23 -18.22 4.60
CA LEU A 85 9.28 -17.71 5.60
C LEU A 85 10.03 -17.28 6.86
N PHE A 86 9.67 -16.10 7.38
CA PHE A 86 10.24 -15.46 8.57
C PHE A 86 11.72 -15.05 8.49
N ASP A 87 12.41 -15.26 7.36
CA ASP A 87 13.76 -14.74 7.14
C ASP A 87 13.71 -13.28 6.66
N ARG A 88 13.65 -12.38 7.64
CA ARG A 88 13.55 -10.93 7.39
C ARG A 88 14.84 -10.35 6.81
N GLU A 89 16.00 -10.91 7.15
CA GLU A 89 17.28 -10.46 6.64
C GLU A 89 17.42 -10.82 5.16
N GLU A 90 17.07 -12.04 4.81
CA GLU A 90 17.07 -12.46 3.41
C GLU A 90 16.08 -11.65 2.59
N MET A 91 14.88 -11.39 3.10
CA MET A 91 13.90 -10.56 2.41
C MET A 91 14.48 -9.18 2.05
N VAL A 92 15.14 -8.52 2.99
CA VAL A 92 15.77 -7.21 2.73
C VAL A 92 16.89 -7.32 1.69
N ARG A 93 17.70 -8.38 1.73
CA ARG A 93 18.76 -8.62 0.74
C ARG A 93 18.17 -8.82 -0.66
N GLN A 94 17.10 -9.57 -0.78
CA GLN A 94 16.42 -9.82 -2.07
C GLN A 94 15.85 -8.53 -2.67
N PHE A 95 15.24 -7.66 -1.86
CA PHE A 95 14.80 -6.34 -2.32
C PHE A 95 15.99 -5.47 -2.72
N ALA A 96 17.06 -5.45 -1.93
CA ALA A 96 18.27 -4.68 -2.26
C ALA A 96 18.89 -5.12 -3.59
N GLN A 97 18.98 -6.43 -3.84
CA GLN A 97 19.46 -7.02 -5.09
C GLN A 97 18.52 -6.70 -6.26
N ALA A 98 17.21 -6.86 -6.08
CA ALA A 98 16.25 -6.54 -7.14
C ALA A 98 16.28 -5.06 -7.53
N LEU A 99 16.61 -4.17 -6.59
CA LEU A 99 16.73 -2.72 -6.79
C LEU A 99 18.11 -2.28 -7.31
N GLU A 100 19.03 -3.18 -7.63
CA GLU A 100 20.23 -2.86 -8.42
C GLU A 100 19.87 -2.45 -9.85
N THR A 101 18.74 -2.94 -10.35
CA THR A 101 18.14 -2.50 -11.60
C THR A 101 17.02 -1.49 -11.31
N PRO A 102 16.96 -0.35 -12.01
CA PRO A 102 15.91 0.65 -11.82
C PRO A 102 14.50 0.05 -11.94
N ALA A 103 13.59 0.54 -11.10
CA ALA A 103 12.18 0.11 -11.09
C ALA A 103 11.24 1.32 -10.97
N ASP A 104 10.05 1.22 -11.54
CA ASP A 104 9.00 2.25 -11.46
C ASP A 104 8.37 2.32 -10.05
N ALA A 105 8.30 1.17 -9.39
CA ALA A 105 7.75 1.06 -8.04
C ALA A 105 8.22 -0.22 -7.32
N VAL A 106 8.16 -0.18 -6.00
CA VAL A 106 8.16 -1.35 -5.12
C VAL A 106 6.79 -1.49 -4.50
N ILE A 107 6.21 -2.69 -4.53
CA ILE A 107 4.95 -3.00 -3.87
C ILE A 107 5.18 -4.15 -2.90
N CYS A 108 4.80 -3.96 -1.64
CA CYS A 108 5.04 -4.95 -0.61
C CYS A 108 3.85 -5.07 0.34
N THR A 109 3.40 -6.30 0.59
CA THR A 109 2.45 -6.56 1.67
C THR A 109 3.13 -6.41 3.02
N HIS A 110 2.45 -5.82 4.00
CA HIS A 110 2.98 -5.69 5.36
C HIS A 110 2.92 -7.03 6.11
N VAL A 111 1.80 -7.74 5.95
CA VAL A 111 1.58 -9.05 6.57
C VAL A 111 0.93 -9.95 5.54
N SER A 112 1.51 -11.13 5.32
CA SER A 112 0.94 -12.14 4.42
C SER A 112 -0.39 -12.65 4.97
N ASN A 113 -1.43 -12.63 4.16
CA ASN A 113 -2.75 -13.18 4.52
C ASN A 113 -2.78 -14.71 4.60
N VAL A 114 -1.80 -15.38 4.02
CA VAL A 114 -1.68 -16.85 4.00
C VAL A 114 -0.87 -17.35 5.18
N PHE A 115 0.30 -16.74 5.41
CA PHE A 115 1.27 -17.22 6.39
C PHE A 115 1.30 -16.43 7.69
N GLY A 116 0.66 -15.25 7.74
CA GLY A 116 0.70 -14.36 8.89
C GLY A 116 2.09 -13.75 9.17
N CYS A 117 3.08 -13.97 8.29
CA CYS A 117 4.40 -13.40 8.48
C CYS A 117 4.39 -11.89 8.20
N ARG A 118 5.02 -11.13 9.09
CA ARG A 118 5.24 -9.69 8.93
C ARG A 118 6.53 -9.44 8.16
N LEU A 119 6.43 -8.73 7.04
CA LEU A 119 7.58 -8.32 6.25
C LEU A 119 8.27 -7.09 6.86
N PRO A 120 9.58 -6.91 6.65
CA PRO A 120 10.37 -5.80 7.20
C PRO A 120 10.19 -4.51 6.38
N VAL A 121 8.95 -4.03 6.29
CA VAL A 121 8.55 -2.94 5.39
C VAL A 121 9.24 -1.62 5.68
N GLU A 122 9.62 -1.38 6.94
CA GLU A 122 10.38 -0.19 7.33
C GLU A 122 11.77 -0.16 6.66
N ARG A 123 12.43 -1.32 6.59
CA ARG A 123 13.74 -1.47 5.94
C ARG A 123 13.63 -1.46 4.42
N ILE A 124 12.60 -2.08 3.87
CA ILE A 124 12.31 -2.05 2.43
C ILE A 124 12.00 -0.63 1.98
N ALA A 125 11.19 0.11 2.72
CA ALA A 125 10.88 1.51 2.46
C ALA A 125 12.15 2.41 2.51
N ALA A 126 13.07 2.12 3.44
CA ALA A 126 14.35 2.82 3.50
C ALA A 126 15.19 2.59 2.22
N LEU A 127 15.29 1.34 1.74
CA LEU A 127 15.94 1.02 0.46
C LEU A 127 15.31 1.75 -0.73
N CYS A 128 13.98 1.81 -0.77
CA CYS A 128 13.25 2.52 -1.81
C CYS A 128 13.59 4.01 -1.80
N ARG A 129 13.60 4.64 -0.63
CA ARG A 129 13.96 6.05 -0.46
C ARG A 129 15.40 6.34 -0.89
N GLU A 130 16.35 5.49 -0.53
CA GLU A 130 17.76 5.60 -0.95
C GLU A 130 17.94 5.52 -2.47
N ARG A 131 17.09 4.75 -3.13
CA ARG A 131 17.11 4.54 -4.59
C ARG A 131 16.18 5.48 -5.36
N GLY A 132 15.39 6.31 -4.67
CA GLY A 132 14.40 7.20 -5.29
C GLY A 132 13.25 6.46 -5.97
N VAL A 133 12.93 5.23 -5.51
CA VAL A 133 11.85 4.40 -6.07
C VAL A 133 10.60 4.53 -5.21
N PRO A 134 9.42 4.83 -5.80
CA PRO A 134 8.16 4.89 -5.06
C PRO A 134 7.84 3.57 -4.35
N PHE A 135 7.45 3.67 -3.07
CA PHE A 135 7.04 2.52 -2.26
C PHE A 135 5.53 2.48 -2.07
N VAL A 136 4.92 1.34 -2.33
CA VAL A 136 3.49 1.06 -2.13
C VAL A 136 3.34 -0.03 -1.08
N LEU A 137 2.57 0.25 -0.03
CA LEU A 137 2.27 -0.71 1.03
C LEU A 137 0.86 -1.28 0.88
N ASP A 138 0.75 -2.61 0.80
CA ASP A 138 -0.51 -3.29 1.06
C ASP A 138 -0.64 -3.52 2.58
N ALA A 139 -1.42 -2.66 3.23
CA ALA A 139 -1.71 -2.73 4.66
C ALA A 139 -3.00 -3.49 4.99
N SER A 140 -3.46 -4.36 4.09
CA SER A 140 -4.75 -5.06 4.23
C SER A 140 -4.88 -5.91 5.50
N GLN A 141 -3.77 -6.41 6.03
CA GLN A 141 -3.77 -7.23 7.25
C GLN A 141 -3.24 -6.47 8.48
N SER A 142 -2.65 -5.31 8.29
CA SER A 142 -1.97 -4.57 9.36
C SER A 142 -2.67 -3.30 9.79
N ALA A 143 -3.40 -2.63 8.89
CA ALA A 143 -4.12 -1.41 9.22
C ALA A 143 -5.10 -1.65 10.38
N GLY A 144 -4.99 -0.84 11.43
CA GLY A 144 -5.78 -0.98 12.66
C GLY A 144 -5.29 -2.03 13.66
N THR A 145 -4.28 -2.86 13.30
CA THR A 145 -3.73 -3.90 14.19
C THR A 145 -2.25 -3.74 14.47
N LEU A 146 -1.51 -3.16 13.55
CA LEU A 146 -0.10 -2.82 13.70
C LEU A 146 0.09 -1.32 13.43
N PRO A 147 1.15 -0.70 13.96
CA PRO A 147 1.51 0.65 13.58
C PRO A 147 1.79 0.74 12.07
N VAL A 148 1.13 1.68 11.41
CA VAL A 148 1.36 2.05 10.02
C VAL A 148 1.43 3.56 9.97
N ASP A 149 2.56 4.13 9.58
CA ASP A 149 2.78 5.56 9.50
C ASP A 149 3.35 5.90 8.13
N MET A 150 2.57 6.64 7.34
CA MET A 150 2.90 6.97 5.96
C MET A 150 4.13 7.86 5.88
N ALA A 151 4.22 8.86 6.74
CA ALA A 151 5.34 9.80 6.74
C ALA A 151 6.65 9.12 7.16
N ALA A 152 6.61 8.28 8.19
CA ALA A 152 7.77 7.53 8.67
C ALA A 152 8.27 6.53 7.61
N LEU A 153 7.37 5.86 6.91
CA LEU A 153 7.71 4.96 5.81
C LEU A 153 8.19 5.71 4.57
N GLY A 154 7.72 6.93 4.34
CA GLY A 154 7.91 7.64 3.09
C GLY A 154 7.21 6.92 1.92
N ALA A 155 6.08 6.27 2.20
CA ALA A 155 5.32 5.55 1.20
C ALA A 155 4.63 6.51 0.23
N ALA A 156 4.66 6.18 -1.07
CA ALA A 156 3.91 6.91 -2.08
C ALA A 156 2.42 6.59 -2.00
N PHE A 157 2.08 5.33 -1.69
CA PHE A 157 0.70 4.88 -1.48
C PHE A 157 0.63 3.83 -0.38
N ILE A 158 -0.45 3.87 0.40
CA ILE A 158 -0.82 2.79 1.33
C ILE A 158 -2.29 2.45 1.07
N ALA A 159 -2.59 1.18 0.81
CA ALA A 159 -3.95 0.71 0.57
C ALA A 159 -4.42 -0.23 1.69
N MET A 160 -5.68 -0.10 2.09
CA MET A 160 -6.27 -0.90 3.13
C MET A 160 -7.80 -1.05 2.98
N PRO A 161 -8.40 -2.17 3.41
CA PRO A 161 -9.85 -2.33 3.46
C PRO A 161 -10.41 -1.78 4.78
N GLY A 162 -11.65 -1.30 4.76
CA GLY A 162 -12.32 -0.85 5.99
C GLY A 162 -12.79 -2.00 6.89
N HIS A 163 -13.15 -3.14 6.30
CA HIS A 163 -13.82 -4.26 6.99
C HIS A 163 -12.91 -5.27 7.69
N LYS A 164 -11.60 -4.99 7.81
CA LYS A 164 -10.66 -5.82 8.58
C LYS A 164 -10.30 -5.15 9.89
N GLY A 165 -9.04 -4.87 10.15
CA GLY A 165 -8.58 -4.29 11.40
C GLY A 165 -9.14 -2.90 11.75
N LEU A 166 -9.74 -2.20 10.78
CA LEU A 166 -10.43 -0.93 11.02
C LEU A 166 -11.89 -1.11 11.50
N TYR A 167 -12.41 -2.33 11.51
CA TYR A 167 -13.77 -2.67 11.96
C TYR A 167 -14.90 -1.90 11.25
N GLY A 168 -14.65 -1.40 10.06
CA GLY A 168 -15.63 -0.71 9.23
C GLY A 168 -16.51 -1.67 8.41
N PRO A 169 -17.48 -1.15 7.67
CA PRO A 169 -18.36 -1.95 6.84
C PRO A 169 -17.65 -2.56 5.63
N GLN A 170 -18.20 -3.68 5.13
CA GLN A 170 -17.80 -4.24 3.84
C GLN A 170 -18.09 -3.24 2.70
N GLY A 171 -17.31 -3.33 1.63
CA GLY A 171 -17.42 -2.41 0.50
C GLY A 171 -16.77 -1.05 0.73
N THR A 172 -15.94 -0.93 1.77
CA THR A 172 -15.15 0.27 2.06
C THR A 172 -13.66 -0.01 2.13
N GLY A 173 -12.87 0.99 1.84
CA GLY A 173 -11.43 0.98 1.97
C GLY A 173 -10.85 2.38 1.86
N LEU A 174 -9.56 2.47 2.09
CA LEU A 174 -8.81 3.71 1.97
C LEU A 174 -7.58 3.48 1.08
N VAL A 175 -7.21 4.51 0.35
CA VAL A 175 -5.86 4.69 -0.17
C VAL A 175 -5.32 6.01 0.32
N LEU A 176 -4.13 5.99 0.87
CA LEU A 176 -3.36 7.15 1.30
C LEU A 176 -2.32 7.47 0.22
N CYS A 177 -2.14 8.75 -0.12
CA CYS A 177 -1.22 9.17 -1.19
C CYS A 177 -0.53 10.51 -0.92
#